data_e466ce762be8311fe45d48219ddc9808
#
_entry.id   e466ce762be8311fe45d48219ddc9808
#
_cell.length_a   1.000
_cell.length_b   1.000
_cell.length_c   1.000
_cell.angle_alpha   90.00
_cell.angle_beta   90.00
_cell.angle_gamma   90.00
#
_symmetry.space_group_name_H-M   'P 1'
#
loop_
_entity.id
_entity.type
_entity.pdbx_description
1 polymer ?
#
loop_
_entity_poly.entity_id
_entity_poly.type
_entity_poly.pdbx_seq_one_letter_code
_entity_poly.pdbx_strand_id
1 'polypeptide(L)'
;GEKVTSRFVPFTDEMNVVLSAADLVLSRAGAGAISEIVRCRVPSILIPYPHAADNHQYLNASYLERKGGGIICQQEKMDEVLLDEVREVMFNEEFRAILRRNLFAMDGGDVSARLADDLMQCLQENPVDDSVKGGVLRMVG
;
A
#
# COMPACT_ATOMS: atom_id res chain seq x y z
N GLY A 1 -10.20 28.46 11.30
CA GLY A 1 -9.59 27.21 10.84
C GLY A 1 -10.40 26.01 11.34
N GLU A 2 -10.57 25.00 10.52
CA GLU A 2 -11.23 23.76 10.92
C GLU A 2 -10.41 23.07 12.02
N LYS A 3 -11.11 22.67 13.09
CA LYS A 3 -10.47 22.04 14.24
C LYS A 3 -10.28 20.54 13.95
N VAL A 4 -9.05 20.13 13.73
CA VAL A 4 -8.72 18.71 13.59
C VAL A 4 -8.67 18.07 14.98
N THR A 5 -9.48 17.04 15.19
CA THR A 5 -9.40 16.21 16.39
C THR A 5 -8.51 15.02 16.12
N SER A 6 -7.46 14.87 16.90
CA SER A 6 -6.55 13.72 16.81
C SER A 6 -6.64 12.83 18.04
N ARG A 7 -6.52 11.52 17.84
CA ARG A 7 -6.42 10.52 18.89
C ARG A 7 -5.20 9.64 18.65
N PHE A 8 -4.32 9.60 19.62
CA PHE A 8 -3.16 8.72 19.60
C PHE A 8 -3.48 7.43 20.35
N VAL A 9 -3.28 6.29 19.68
CA VAL A 9 -3.47 4.95 20.23
C VAL A 9 -2.19 4.17 19.99
N PRO A 10 -1.40 3.84 21.03
CA PRO A 10 -0.10 3.20 20.86
C PRO A 10 -0.20 1.77 20.33
N PHE A 11 -1.30 1.09 20.60
CA PHE A 11 -1.58 -0.27 20.15
C PHE A 11 -3.09 -0.54 20.13
N THR A 12 -3.54 -1.39 19.21
CA THR A 12 -4.90 -1.94 19.18
C THR A 12 -4.88 -3.35 18.63
N ASP A 13 -5.63 -4.25 19.22
CA ASP A 13 -5.96 -5.60 18.73
C ASP A 13 -7.25 -5.62 17.88
N GLU A 14 -7.93 -4.47 17.79
CA GLU A 14 -9.13 -4.27 16.97
C GLU A 14 -8.82 -3.50 15.65
N MET A 15 -7.67 -3.76 15.01
CA MET A 15 -7.25 -3.05 13.80
C MET A 15 -8.28 -3.16 12.67
N ASN A 16 -8.92 -4.32 12.53
CA ASN A 16 -9.98 -4.54 11.56
C ASN A 16 -11.19 -3.61 11.76
N VAL A 17 -11.56 -3.30 13.00
CA VAL A 17 -12.63 -2.35 13.31
C VAL A 17 -12.22 -0.94 12.92
N VAL A 18 -10.99 -0.54 13.28
CA VAL A 18 -10.44 0.79 12.95
C VAL A 18 -10.38 0.98 11.44
N LEU A 19 -9.84 0.01 10.71
CA LEU A 19 -9.73 0.09 9.24
C LEU A 19 -11.10 0.07 8.56
N SER A 20 -12.04 -0.72 9.05
CA SER A 20 -13.40 -0.77 8.47
C SER A 20 -14.19 0.52 8.69
N ALA A 21 -13.87 1.29 9.71
CA ALA A 21 -14.49 2.58 10.00
C ALA A 21 -13.79 3.77 9.30
N ALA A 22 -12.60 3.55 8.72
CA ALA A 22 -11.82 4.60 8.09
C ALA A 22 -12.28 4.88 6.66
N ASP A 23 -12.22 6.16 6.26
CA ASP A 23 -12.41 6.58 4.87
C ASP A 23 -11.13 6.50 4.05
N LEU A 24 -9.98 6.64 4.71
CA LEU A 24 -8.66 6.57 4.13
C LEU A 24 -7.67 6.08 5.18
N VAL A 25 -6.72 5.24 4.77
CA VAL A 25 -5.57 4.86 5.59
C VAL A 25 -4.26 5.26 4.93
N LEU A 26 -3.35 5.79 5.73
CA LEU A 26 -1.94 5.95 5.34
C LEU A 26 -1.14 4.87 6.06
N SER A 27 -0.42 4.06 5.30
CA SER A 27 0.28 2.90 5.86
C SER A 27 1.60 2.61 5.16
N ARG A 28 2.48 1.90 5.85
CA ARG A 28 3.57 1.16 5.21
C ARG A 28 2.98 -0.03 4.43
N ALA A 29 3.73 -0.53 3.46
CA ALA A 29 3.25 -1.56 2.55
C ALA A 29 3.77 -2.97 2.91
N GLY A 30 3.73 -3.33 4.18
CA GLY A 30 3.97 -4.71 4.60
C GLY A 30 2.87 -5.66 4.11
N ALA A 31 3.18 -6.93 3.88
CA ALA A 31 2.21 -7.91 3.36
C ALA A 31 0.97 -8.05 4.26
N GLY A 32 1.16 -8.04 5.59
CA GLY A 32 0.06 -8.06 6.56
C GLY A 32 -0.85 -6.84 6.43
N ALA A 33 -0.26 -5.63 6.35
CA ALA A 33 -1.02 -4.39 6.17
C ALA A 33 -1.83 -4.39 4.87
N ILE A 34 -1.25 -4.83 3.75
CA ILE A 34 -1.95 -4.95 2.47
C ILE A 34 -3.14 -5.93 2.58
N SER A 35 -2.93 -7.08 3.22
CA SER A 35 -4.00 -8.07 3.41
C SER A 35 -5.17 -7.52 4.24
N GLU A 36 -4.88 -6.76 5.29
CA GLU A 36 -5.90 -6.10 6.12
C GLU A 36 -6.63 -4.99 5.37
N ILE A 37 -5.91 -4.15 4.61
CA ILE A 37 -6.46 -3.11 3.76
C ILE A 37 -7.45 -3.68 2.74
N VAL A 38 -7.07 -4.75 2.05
CA VAL A 38 -7.94 -5.43 1.08
C VAL A 38 -9.16 -6.00 1.75
N ARG A 39 -9.00 -6.72 2.88
CA ARG A 39 -10.11 -7.33 3.62
C ARG A 39 -11.09 -6.29 4.15
N CYS A 40 -10.59 -5.18 4.67
CA CYS A 40 -11.44 -4.08 5.17
C CYS A 40 -11.92 -3.15 4.05
N ARG A 41 -11.43 -3.31 2.81
CA ARG A 41 -11.80 -2.52 1.63
C ARG A 41 -11.64 -1.03 1.85
N VAL A 42 -10.60 -0.65 2.59
CA VAL A 42 -10.33 0.76 2.92
C VAL A 42 -9.39 1.38 1.88
N PRO A 43 -9.75 2.49 1.25
CA PRO A 43 -8.86 3.25 0.38
C PRO A 43 -7.56 3.59 1.09
N SER A 44 -6.43 3.47 0.41
CA SER A 44 -5.13 3.61 1.05
C SER A 44 -4.13 4.42 0.23
N ILE A 45 -3.32 5.20 0.93
CA ILE A 45 -2.07 5.75 0.42
C ILE A 45 -0.94 4.97 1.10
N LEU A 46 -0.17 4.27 0.28
CA LEU A 46 0.92 3.42 0.73
C LEU A 46 2.24 4.17 0.64
N ILE A 47 2.96 4.20 1.74
CA ILE A 47 4.27 4.83 1.84
C ILE A 47 5.30 3.72 2.08
N PRO A 48 5.84 3.08 1.01
CA PRO A 48 6.79 1.99 1.16
C PRO A 48 8.04 2.44 1.91
N TYR A 49 8.55 1.60 2.81
CA TYR A 49 9.81 1.89 3.47
C TYR A 49 10.97 1.68 2.49
N PRO A 50 11.78 2.72 2.19
CA PRO A 50 12.77 2.66 1.10
C PRO A 50 13.94 1.72 1.38
N HIS A 51 14.17 1.37 2.64
CA HIS A 51 15.24 0.47 3.08
C HIS A 51 14.73 -0.92 3.49
N ALA A 52 13.49 -1.28 3.11
CA ALA A 52 12.98 -2.63 3.33
C ALA A 52 13.83 -3.64 2.55
N ALA A 53 14.09 -4.82 3.17
CA ALA A 53 14.85 -5.89 2.54
C ALA A 53 14.24 -6.23 1.16
N ASP A 54 15.09 -6.37 0.15
CA ASP A 54 14.73 -6.74 -1.22
C ASP A 54 13.58 -5.90 -1.83
N ASN A 55 13.40 -4.67 -1.37
CA ASN A 55 12.36 -3.75 -1.84
C ASN A 55 10.91 -4.30 -1.74
N HIS A 56 10.66 -5.26 -0.86
CA HIS A 56 9.36 -5.93 -0.72
C HIS A 56 8.19 -4.98 -0.51
N GLN A 57 8.38 -3.91 0.27
CA GLN A 57 7.28 -2.97 0.52
C GLN A 57 6.87 -2.21 -0.74
N TYR A 58 7.82 -1.83 -1.60
CA TYR A 58 7.49 -1.18 -2.86
C TYR A 58 6.76 -2.16 -3.81
N LEU A 59 7.19 -3.40 -3.89
CA LEU A 59 6.53 -4.43 -4.71
C LEU A 59 5.11 -4.71 -4.24
N ASN A 60 4.90 -4.82 -2.93
CA ASN A 60 3.56 -4.97 -2.33
C ASN A 60 2.66 -3.77 -2.66
N ALA A 61 3.17 -2.54 -2.51
CA ALA A 61 2.44 -1.33 -2.85
C ALA A 61 2.10 -1.29 -4.34
N SER A 62 3.05 -1.63 -5.21
CA SER A 62 2.85 -1.69 -6.66
C SER A 62 1.78 -2.71 -7.06
N TYR A 63 1.70 -3.84 -6.37
CA TYR A 63 0.63 -4.81 -6.58
C TYR A 63 -0.74 -4.16 -6.34
N LEU A 64 -0.92 -3.49 -5.19
CA LEU A 64 -2.19 -2.85 -4.85
C LEU A 64 -2.54 -1.72 -5.81
N GLU A 65 -1.56 -0.89 -6.19
CA GLU A 65 -1.75 0.22 -7.12
C GLU A 65 -2.13 -0.26 -8.52
N ARG A 66 -1.44 -1.27 -9.06
CA ARG A 66 -1.78 -1.87 -10.37
C ARG A 66 -3.19 -2.45 -10.42
N LYS A 67 -3.70 -2.93 -9.27
CA LYS A 67 -5.09 -3.39 -9.14
C LYS A 67 -6.07 -2.24 -8.90
N GLY A 68 -5.58 -1.00 -8.78
CA GLY A 68 -6.39 0.18 -8.54
C GLY A 68 -7.03 0.22 -7.14
N GLY A 69 -6.43 -0.47 -6.16
CA GLY A 69 -6.93 -0.53 -4.79
C GLY A 69 -6.27 0.48 -3.83
N GLY A 70 -5.22 1.17 -4.28
CA GLY A 70 -4.50 2.15 -3.48
C GLY A 70 -3.58 3.02 -4.33
N ILE A 71 -2.91 3.96 -3.70
CA ILE A 71 -1.98 4.93 -4.30
C ILE A 71 -0.63 4.77 -3.63
N ILE A 72 0.46 4.86 -4.40
CA ILE A 72 1.82 4.90 -3.86
C ILE A 72 2.27 6.34 -3.70
N CYS A 73 2.65 6.70 -2.48
CA CYS A 73 3.40 7.92 -2.17
C CYS A 73 4.82 7.53 -1.78
N GLN A 74 5.80 7.83 -2.62
CA GLN A 74 7.20 7.57 -2.29
C GLN A 74 7.65 8.48 -1.14
N GLN A 75 8.39 7.93 -0.18
CA GLN A 75 8.78 8.67 1.03
C GLN A 75 9.57 9.94 0.72
N GLU A 76 10.41 9.92 -0.31
CA GLU A 76 11.22 11.05 -0.75
C GLU A 76 10.39 12.22 -1.33
N LYS A 77 9.19 11.91 -1.82
CA LYS A 77 8.25 12.89 -2.40
C LYS A 77 7.09 13.25 -1.47
N MET A 78 7.05 12.67 -0.28
CA MET A 78 5.92 12.78 0.63
C MET A 78 5.58 14.25 0.97
N ASP A 79 6.58 15.08 1.22
CA ASP A 79 6.38 16.50 1.56
C ASP A 79 5.76 17.31 0.40
N GLU A 80 5.93 16.85 -0.84
CA GLU A 80 5.44 17.54 -2.02
C GLU A 80 4.02 17.10 -2.42
N VAL A 81 3.72 15.78 -2.31
CA VAL A 81 2.51 15.22 -2.94
C VAL A 81 1.47 14.67 -1.97
N LEU A 82 1.86 14.28 -0.74
CA LEU A 82 0.96 13.57 0.17
C LEU A 82 -0.33 14.33 0.46
N LEU A 83 -0.25 15.63 0.65
CA LEU A 83 -1.42 16.42 0.98
C LEU A 83 -2.45 16.46 -0.15
N ASP A 84 -1.98 16.53 -1.38
CA ASP A 84 -2.85 16.54 -2.56
C ASP A 84 -3.47 15.16 -2.80
N GLU A 85 -2.71 14.08 -2.60
CA GLU A 85 -3.22 12.71 -2.65
C GLU A 85 -4.29 12.46 -1.57
N VAL A 86 -4.05 12.93 -0.34
CA VAL A 86 -5.04 12.83 0.74
C VAL A 86 -6.30 13.59 0.38
N ARG A 87 -6.19 14.81 -0.14
CA ARG A 87 -7.35 15.61 -0.56
C ARG A 87 -8.12 14.92 -1.67
N GLU A 88 -7.43 14.37 -2.67
CA GLU A 88 -8.06 13.67 -3.78
C GLU A 88 -8.89 12.49 -3.27
N VAL A 89 -8.32 11.63 -2.42
CA VAL A 89 -9.07 10.48 -1.89
C VAL A 89 -10.20 10.90 -0.96
N MET A 90 -9.98 11.90 -0.09
CA MET A 90 -10.97 12.29 0.92
C MET A 90 -12.18 13.03 0.33
N PHE A 91 -11.97 13.88 -0.68
CA PHE A 91 -13.00 14.77 -1.19
C PHE A 91 -13.55 14.38 -2.58
N ASN A 92 -12.91 13.46 -3.29
CA ASN A 92 -13.43 12.90 -4.53
C ASN A 92 -14.13 11.57 -4.24
N GLU A 93 -15.46 11.62 -4.05
CA GLU A 93 -16.27 10.44 -3.73
C GLU A 93 -16.27 9.40 -4.85
N GLU A 94 -16.23 9.83 -6.10
CA GLU A 94 -16.18 8.92 -7.25
C GLU A 94 -14.88 8.14 -7.26
N PHE A 95 -13.75 8.81 -7.07
CA PHE A 95 -12.44 8.16 -7.00
C PHE A 95 -12.35 7.20 -5.83
N ARG A 96 -12.82 7.60 -4.66
CA ARG A 96 -12.87 6.74 -3.47
C ARG A 96 -13.74 5.49 -3.69
N ALA A 97 -14.88 5.65 -4.38
CA ALA A 97 -15.75 4.53 -4.72
C ALA A 97 -15.07 3.54 -5.70
N ILE A 98 -14.28 4.04 -6.64
CA ILE A 98 -13.49 3.20 -7.55
C ILE A 98 -12.47 2.37 -6.77
N LEU A 99 -11.71 2.98 -5.86
CA LEU A 99 -10.74 2.27 -5.02
C LEU A 99 -11.43 1.16 -4.20
N ARG A 100 -12.55 1.46 -3.55
CA ARG A 100 -13.31 0.47 -2.76
C ARG A 100 -13.83 -0.67 -3.61
N ARG A 101 -14.35 -0.40 -4.81
CA ARG A 101 -14.82 -1.43 -5.75
C ARG A 101 -13.68 -2.36 -6.17
N ASN A 102 -12.51 -1.80 -6.46
CA ASN A 102 -11.36 -2.60 -6.86
C ASN A 102 -10.84 -3.47 -5.69
N LEU A 103 -10.81 -2.91 -4.48
CA LEU A 103 -10.49 -3.67 -3.27
C LEU A 103 -11.49 -4.81 -3.02
N PHE A 104 -12.78 -4.57 -3.23
CA PHE A 104 -13.80 -5.61 -3.16
C PHE A 104 -13.53 -6.76 -4.15
N ALA A 105 -13.13 -6.45 -5.37
CA ALA A 105 -12.80 -7.45 -6.37
C ALA A 105 -11.55 -8.27 -6.02
N MET A 106 -10.65 -7.72 -5.20
CA MET A 106 -9.45 -8.40 -4.73
C MET A 106 -9.72 -9.32 -3.52
N ASP A 107 -10.72 -9.02 -2.70
CA ASP A 107 -11.03 -9.70 -1.44
C ASP A 107 -11.53 -11.16 -1.61
N GLY A 108 -11.72 -11.64 -2.82
CA GLY A 108 -12.20 -13.00 -3.12
C GLY A 108 -11.12 -14.11 -3.05
N GLY A 109 -9.93 -13.88 -2.49
CA GLY A 109 -8.84 -14.86 -2.46
C GLY A 109 -7.77 -14.61 -1.40
N ASP A 110 -6.81 -15.51 -1.33
CA ASP A 110 -5.64 -15.34 -0.47
C ASP A 110 -4.72 -14.27 -1.05
N VAL A 111 -4.83 -13.04 -0.51
CA VAL A 111 -4.01 -11.89 -0.94
C VAL A 111 -2.53 -12.15 -0.69
N SER A 112 -2.18 -12.84 0.40
CA SER A 112 -0.79 -13.16 0.73
C SER A 112 -0.17 -14.12 -0.30
N ALA A 113 -0.92 -15.14 -0.75
CA ALA A 113 -0.48 -16.04 -1.80
C ALA A 113 -0.32 -15.30 -3.14
N ARG A 114 -1.26 -14.44 -3.50
CA ARG A 114 -1.17 -13.61 -4.73
C ARG A 114 0.00 -12.64 -4.70
N LEU A 115 0.29 -12.04 -3.56
CA LEU A 115 1.48 -11.20 -3.39
C LEU A 115 2.76 -12.01 -3.56
N ALA A 116 2.81 -13.22 -3.01
CA ALA A 116 3.95 -14.12 -3.17
C ALA A 116 4.15 -14.53 -4.64
N ASP A 117 3.07 -14.87 -5.34
CA ASP A 117 3.11 -15.22 -6.76
C ASP A 117 3.59 -14.05 -7.63
N ASP A 118 3.08 -12.83 -7.39
CA ASP A 118 3.53 -11.62 -8.10
C ASP A 118 5.01 -11.32 -7.85
N LEU A 119 5.48 -11.51 -6.60
CA LEU A 119 6.89 -11.36 -6.26
C LEU A 119 7.77 -12.38 -7.00
N MET A 120 7.33 -13.64 -7.04
CA MET A 120 8.05 -14.69 -7.77
C MET A 120 8.11 -14.41 -9.27
N GLN A 121 7.03 -13.92 -9.85
CA GLN A 121 6.99 -13.55 -11.26
C GLN A 121 7.93 -12.36 -11.55
N CYS A 122 7.92 -11.32 -10.71
CA CYS A 122 8.84 -10.18 -10.85
C CYS A 122 10.32 -10.61 -10.78
N LEU A 123 10.66 -11.55 -9.90
CA LEU A 123 12.02 -12.09 -9.78
C LEU A 123 12.42 -12.93 -10.98
N GLN A 124 11.47 -13.63 -11.61
CA GLN A 124 11.73 -14.42 -12.84
C GLN A 124 11.92 -13.52 -14.07
N GLU A 125 11.15 -12.44 -14.17
CA GLU A 125 11.24 -11.47 -15.27
C GLU A 125 12.48 -10.57 -15.16
N ASN A 126 12.99 -10.37 -13.95
CA ASN A 126 14.21 -9.60 -13.65
C ASN A 126 15.15 -10.42 -12.77
N PRO A 127 15.84 -11.43 -13.34
CA PRO A 127 16.77 -12.24 -12.57
C PRO A 127 17.85 -11.34 -11.94
N VAL A 128 18.09 -11.55 -10.65
CA VAL A 128 19.16 -10.86 -9.92
C VAL A 128 20.47 -11.22 -10.57
N ASP A 129 21.22 -10.21 -11.04
CA ASP A 129 22.57 -10.41 -11.53
C ASP A 129 23.47 -10.82 -10.34
N ASP A 130 23.87 -12.09 -10.31
CA ASP A 130 24.74 -12.68 -9.30
C ASP A 130 26.15 -12.03 -9.22
N SER A 131 26.46 -11.09 -10.09
CA SER A 131 27.74 -10.37 -10.08
C SER A 131 27.85 -9.30 -8.98
N VAL A 132 26.74 -8.96 -8.30
CA VAL A 132 26.73 -8.01 -7.18
C VAL A 132 26.71 -8.77 -5.85
N LYS A 133 27.85 -9.21 -5.40
CA LYS A 133 28.07 -9.63 -4.01
C LYS A 133 27.94 -8.39 -3.10
N GLY A 134 26.73 -8.10 -2.65
CA GLY A 134 26.43 -6.98 -1.77
C GLY A 134 25.02 -6.45 -2.03
N GLY A 135 24.04 -7.14 -1.50
CA GLY A 135 22.59 -7.02 -1.61
C GLY A 135 22.02 -5.62 -1.84
N VAL A 136 21.97 -5.17 -3.06
CA VAL A 136 21.05 -4.09 -3.47
C VAL A 136 20.43 -4.50 -4.81
N LEU A 137 19.19 -4.92 -4.77
CA LEU A 137 18.37 -5.08 -5.97
C LEU A 137 18.16 -3.67 -6.58
N ARG A 138 18.89 -3.34 -7.63
CA ARG A 138 18.57 -2.17 -8.46
C ARG A 138 17.51 -2.58 -9.47
N MET A 139 16.27 -2.20 -9.20
CA MET A 139 15.27 -2.13 -10.26
C MET A 139 15.57 -0.88 -11.08
N VAL A 140 16.02 -1.07 -12.32
CA VAL A 140 16.09 -0.02 -13.35
C VAL A 140 14.74 -0.06 -14.06
N GLY A 141 13.92 0.96 -13.83
CA GLY A 141 12.66 1.17 -14.53
C GLY A 141 12.81 2.24 -15.56
#